data_6ca86691887c4272e8fee13b38434da2
#
_entry.id   6ca86691887c4272e8fee13b38434da2
#
_cell.length_a   1.000
_cell.length_b   1.000
_cell.length_c   1.000
_cell.angle_alpha   90.00
_cell.angle_beta   90.00
_cell.angle_gamma   90.00
#
_symmetry.space_group_name_H-M   'P 1'
#
loop_
_entity.id
_entity.type
_entity.pdbx_description
1 polymer ?
#
loop_
_entity_poly.entity_id
_entity_poly.type
_entity_poly.pdbx_seq_one_letter_code
_entity_poly.pdbx_strand_id
1 'polypeptide(L)'
;MSEHSHFRMMACLYSALRALSGQGNAPYVAVQTPLYYDENNTALAKQPDLMVIKGVRQQDRAQYNLWEEGHVPSVIFEITSGETWMEDLVNKSALYMQLGVKEYFIFDPYGEFLQNYLIGLRLVEKNGRQEYLPINPNKSGVLISQELNAGLLAQNHLLRVVRHDESTGKAGEASQPIPWAEELYGLTLSGEEQAVVALNGNGVHEELVRVQAQLQATEARLRQAEERVHQVEDHAKRNGQ
;
A
#
# COMPACT_ATOMS: atom_id res chain seq x y z
N MET A 1 -4.87 -5.53 15.20
CA MET A 1 -5.99 -6.02 14.35
C MET A 1 -6.03 -7.54 14.39
N SER A 2 -7.24 -8.19 14.42
CA SER A 2 -7.30 -9.65 14.33
C SER A 2 -7.12 -10.12 12.89
N GLU A 3 -6.58 -11.35 12.69
CA GLU A 3 -6.47 -11.98 11.35
C GLU A 3 -7.81 -12.04 10.62
N HIS A 4 -8.88 -12.30 11.34
CA HIS A 4 -10.25 -12.32 10.81
C HIS A 4 -10.68 -10.97 10.24
N SER A 5 -10.35 -9.88 10.95
CA SER A 5 -10.66 -8.52 10.47
C SER A 5 -9.85 -8.16 9.25
N HIS A 6 -8.57 -8.53 9.22
CA HIS A 6 -7.68 -8.32 8.08
C HIS A 6 -8.20 -9.04 6.82
N PHE A 7 -8.46 -10.34 6.94
CA PHE A 7 -9.00 -11.13 5.83
C PHE A 7 -10.31 -10.54 5.27
N ARG A 8 -11.20 -10.10 6.14
CA ARG A 8 -12.47 -9.48 5.73
C ARG A 8 -12.26 -8.22 4.91
N MET A 9 -11.35 -7.36 5.33
CA MET A 9 -11.03 -6.13 4.61
C MET A 9 -10.44 -6.42 3.24
N MET A 10 -9.53 -7.39 3.14
CA MET A 10 -8.98 -7.85 1.86
C MET A 10 -10.08 -8.40 0.95
N ALA A 11 -10.99 -9.22 1.46
CA ALA A 11 -12.09 -9.79 0.67
C ALA A 11 -13.04 -8.72 0.14
N CYS A 12 -13.38 -7.72 0.96
CA CYS A 12 -14.21 -6.59 0.54
C CYS A 12 -13.53 -5.77 -0.55
N LEU A 13 -12.25 -5.43 -0.36
CA LEU A 13 -11.49 -4.66 -1.33
C LEU A 13 -11.28 -5.43 -2.63
N TYR A 14 -10.92 -6.72 -2.56
CA TYR A 14 -10.81 -7.60 -3.73
C TYR A 14 -12.08 -7.59 -4.57
N SER A 15 -13.21 -7.76 -3.93
CA SER A 15 -14.50 -7.83 -4.62
C SER A 15 -14.89 -6.48 -5.24
N ALA A 16 -14.60 -5.38 -4.56
CA ALA A 16 -14.82 -4.04 -5.09
C ALA A 16 -13.94 -3.76 -6.31
N LEU A 17 -12.65 -4.13 -6.27
CA LEU A 17 -11.72 -4.00 -7.40
C LEU A 17 -12.14 -4.87 -8.59
N ARG A 18 -12.61 -6.08 -8.35
CA ARG A 18 -13.15 -6.96 -9.39
C ARG A 18 -14.41 -6.37 -10.04
N ALA A 19 -15.27 -5.73 -9.26
CA ALA A 19 -16.49 -5.10 -9.76
C ALA A 19 -16.24 -3.85 -10.61
N LEU A 20 -15.12 -3.16 -10.40
CA LEU A 20 -14.72 -2.03 -11.27
C LEU A 20 -14.41 -2.47 -12.70
N SER A 21 -13.86 -3.64 -12.80
CA SER A 21 -13.31 -4.18 -14.04
C SER A 21 -14.38 -4.82 -14.88
N GLY A 22 -15.27 -4.10 -15.52
CA GLY A 22 -16.31 -4.67 -16.39
C GLY A 22 -15.87 -5.90 -17.23
N GLN A 23 -16.76 -6.47 -18.04
CA GLN A 23 -16.42 -7.60 -18.91
C GLN A 23 -15.42 -7.14 -20.01
N GLY A 24 -14.24 -7.76 -20.05
CA GLY A 24 -13.21 -7.47 -21.07
C GLY A 24 -11.80 -7.58 -20.50
N ASN A 25 -11.00 -6.54 -20.68
CA ASN A 25 -9.60 -6.46 -20.21
C ASN A 25 -9.49 -6.11 -18.71
N ALA A 26 -10.18 -6.86 -17.85
CA ALA A 26 -10.08 -6.67 -16.41
C ALA A 26 -8.63 -6.91 -15.93
N PRO A 27 -8.05 -6.04 -15.10
CA PRO A 27 -6.76 -6.30 -14.51
C PRO A 27 -6.83 -7.54 -13.61
N TYR A 28 -5.72 -8.25 -13.52
CA TYR A 28 -5.59 -9.33 -12.55
C TYR A 28 -5.45 -8.75 -11.14
N VAL A 29 -6.27 -9.22 -10.23
CA VAL A 29 -6.20 -8.84 -8.81
C VAL A 29 -5.70 -10.04 -8.02
N ALA A 30 -4.50 -9.93 -7.46
CA ALA A 30 -3.89 -10.93 -6.60
C ALA A 30 -4.10 -10.55 -5.14
N VAL A 31 -4.36 -11.54 -4.29
CA VAL A 31 -4.51 -11.38 -2.84
C VAL A 31 -3.44 -12.22 -2.16
N GLN A 32 -2.68 -11.62 -1.26
CA GLN A 32 -1.61 -12.27 -0.49
C GLN A 32 -0.72 -13.22 -1.32
N THR A 33 -0.50 -12.84 -2.58
CA THR A 33 0.35 -13.60 -3.48
C THR A 33 1.79 -13.14 -3.33
N PRO A 34 2.76 -14.04 -3.03
CA PRO A 34 4.15 -13.68 -2.92
C PRO A 34 4.67 -13.03 -4.20
N LEU A 35 5.22 -11.82 -4.08
CA LEU A 35 5.85 -11.05 -5.14
C LEU A 35 7.37 -11.24 -5.04
N TYR A 36 7.94 -12.00 -5.96
CA TYR A 36 9.38 -12.17 -6.11
C TYR A 36 9.90 -11.13 -7.10
N TYR A 37 10.91 -10.37 -6.70
CA TYR A 37 11.38 -9.22 -7.45
C TYR A 37 12.87 -9.27 -7.84
N ASP A 38 13.60 -10.30 -7.41
CA ASP A 38 15.00 -10.51 -7.76
C ASP A 38 15.21 -11.96 -8.18
N GLU A 39 15.48 -12.18 -9.49
CA GLU A 39 15.74 -13.50 -10.05
C GLU A 39 17.00 -14.18 -9.47
N ASN A 40 17.99 -13.38 -9.09
CA ASN A 40 19.26 -13.86 -8.55
C ASN A 40 19.19 -14.18 -7.05
N ASN A 41 18.14 -13.68 -6.38
CA ASN A 41 17.95 -13.91 -4.95
C ASN A 41 16.48 -14.18 -4.64
N THR A 42 16.03 -15.41 -4.83
CA THR A 42 14.66 -15.85 -4.57
C THR A 42 14.27 -15.89 -3.09
N ALA A 43 15.20 -15.58 -2.17
CA ALA A 43 14.84 -15.32 -0.78
C ALA A 43 14.20 -13.93 -0.59
N LEU A 44 14.36 -13.04 -1.56
CA LEU A 44 13.76 -11.71 -1.55
C LEU A 44 12.35 -11.75 -2.14
N ALA A 45 11.37 -11.75 -1.26
CA ALA A 45 9.96 -11.64 -1.63
C ALA A 45 9.24 -10.70 -0.67
N LYS A 46 8.15 -10.11 -1.15
CA LYS A 46 7.13 -9.45 -0.33
C LYS A 46 5.79 -10.10 -0.62
N GLN A 47 4.91 -10.07 0.35
CA GLN A 47 3.54 -10.59 0.20
C GLN A 47 2.56 -9.44 0.42
N PRO A 48 2.26 -8.64 -0.64
CA PRO A 48 1.29 -7.57 -0.54
C PRO A 48 -0.10 -8.11 -0.21
N ASP A 49 -0.88 -7.36 0.53
CA ASP A 49 -2.26 -7.75 0.79
C ASP A 49 -3.06 -7.85 -0.50
N LEU A 50 -2.97 -6.84 -1.38
CA LEU A 50 -3.53 -6.92 -2.73
C LEU A 50 -2.61 -6.26 -3.75
N MET A 51 -2.57 -6.87 -4.95
CA MET A 51 -1.91 -6.30 -6.13
C MET A 51 -2.89 -6.22 -7.29
N VAL A 52 -2.88 -5.12 -8.02
CA VAL A 52 -3.61 -4.97 -9.28
C VAL A 52 -2.61 -4.93 -10.42
N ILE A 53 -2.72 -5.88 -11.33
CA ILE A 53 -1.74 -6.09 -12.40
C ILE A 53 -2.47 -6.03 -13.74
N LYS A 54 -2.04 -5.09 -14.59
CA LYS A 54 -2.58 -4.90 -15.94
C LYS A 54 -1.76 -5.68 -16.97
N GLY A 55 -2.40 -6.13 -18.03
CA GLY A 55 -1.72 -6.75 -19.16
C GLY A 55 -1.38 -8.23 -19.00
N VAL A 56 -1.75 -8.86 -17.90
CA VAL A 56 -1.54 -10.28 -17.65
C VAL A 56 -2.83 -11.08 -17.78
N ARG A 57 -2.70 -12.38 -18.02
CA ARG A 57 -3.85 -13.29 -18.11
C ARG A 57 -4.49 -13.48 -16.72
N GLN A 58 -5.82 -13.65 -16.73
CA GLN A 58 -6.60 -14.07 -15.54
C GLN A 58 -6.37 -15.57 -15.32
N GLN A 59 -5.47 -15.90 -14.38
CA GLN A 59 -5.18 -17.28 -13.99
C GLN A 59 -4.75 -17.32 -12.54
N ASP A 60 -4.95 -18.43 -11.87
CA ASP A 60 -4.47 -18.62 -10.50
C ASP A 60 -2.94 -18.67 -10.49
N ARG A 61 -2.34 -17.98 -9.51
CA ARG A 61 -0.90 -17.92 -9.30
C ARG A 61 -0.58 -18.21 -7.83
N ALA A 62 0.26 -19.20 -7.60
CA ALA A 62 0.80 -19.45 -6.25
C ALA A 62 1.83 -18.38 -5.84
N GLN A 63 2.50 -17.76 -6.82
CA GLN A 63 3.48 -16.70 -6.66
C GLN A 63 3.54 -15.83 -7.92
N TYR A 64 4.10 -14.64 -7.81
CA TYR A 64 4.27 -13.71 -8.91
C TYR A 64 5.76 -13.35 -9.06
N ASN A 65 6.39 -13.85 -10.12
CA ASN A 65 7.80 -13.61 -10.43
C ASN A 65 7.91 -12.50 -11.46
N LEU A 66 8.46 -11.32 -11.09
CA LEU A 66 8.51 -10.15 -11.98
C LEU A 66 9.25 -10.44 -13.28
N TRP A 67 10.32 -11.21 -13.24
CA TRP A 67 11.13 -11.54 -14.41
C TRP A 67 10.44 -12.50 -15.40
N GLU A 68 9.53 -13.35 -14.93
CA GLU A 68 8.74 -14.26 -15.78
C GLU A 68 7.52 -13.58 -16.36
N GLU A 69 6.82 -12.81 -15.55
CA GLU A 69 5.56 -12.17 -15.93
C GLU A 69 5.77 -10.89 -16.76
N GLY A 70 6.91 -10.22 -16.61
CA GLY A 70 7.28 -9.02 -17.38
C GLY A 70 6.43 -7.78 -17.09
N HIS A 71 5.55 -7.85 -16.08
CA HIS A 71 4.64 -6.76 -15.71
C HIS A 71 4.75 -6.45 -14.23
N VAL A 72 5.06 -5.20 -13.91
CA VAL A 72 5.04 -4.69 -12.54
C VAL A 72 3.59 -4.44 -12.12
N PRO A 73 3.18 -4.75 -10.88
CA PRO A 73 1.87 -4.35 -10.38
C PRO A 73 1.64 -2.85 -10.58
N SER A 74 0.50 -2.49 -11.16
CA SER A 74 0.13 -1.08 -11.34
C SER A 74 -0.24 -0.43 -10.03
N VAL A 75 -0.90 -1.19 -9.15
CA VAL A 75 -1.32 -0.73 -7.82
C VAL A 75 -1.05 -1.82 -6.80
N ILE A 76 -0.56 -1.42 -5.64
CA ILE A 76 -0.45 -2.28 -4.47
C ILE A 76 -1.23 -1.65 -3.31
N PHE A 77 -1.89 -2.50 -2.53
CA PHE A 77 -2.57 -2.15 -1.29
C PHE A 77 -1.97 -2.91 -0.13
N GLU A 78 -1.76 -2.23 0.99
CA GLU A 78 -1.44 -2.80 2.29
C GLU A 78 -2.47 -2.34 3.31
N ILE A 79 -2.97 -3.27 4.11
CA ILE A 79 -3.88 -3.02 5.23
C ILE A 79 -3.04 -3.13 6.50
N THR A 80 -2.62 -2.00 7.02
CA THR A 80 -1.58 -1.94 8.05
C THR A 80 -2.09 -2.30 9.45
N SER A 81 -1.17 -2.71 10.29
CA SER A 81 -1.41 -3.07 11.70
C SER A 81 -0.27 -2.55 12.57
N GLY A 82 -0.38 -2.71 13.90
CA GLY A 82 0.67 -2.31 14.83
C GLY A 82 2.03 -2.93 14.58
N GLU A 83 2.06 -4.08 13.96
CA GLU A 83 3.31 -4.81 13.67
C GLU A 83 3.93 -4.39 12.33
N THR A 84 3.12 -3.93 11.36
CA THR A 84 3.56 -3.72 9.97
C THR A 84 3.62 -2.28 9.52
N TRP A 85 2.96 -1.33 10.22
CA TRP A 85 2.79 0.04 9.74
C TRP A 85 4.09 0.77 9.35
N MET A 86 5.16 0.56 10.13
CA MET A 86 6.47 1.16 9.81
C MET A 86 7.10 0.53 8.56
N GLU A 87 6.98 -0.80 8.42
CA GLU A 87 7.47 -1.51 7.23
C GLU A 87 6.69 -1.08 5.99
N ASP A 88 5.36 -0.99 6.10
CA ASP A 88 4.48 -0.59 5.00
C ASP A 88 4.78 0.85 4.57
N LEU A 89 4.94 1.77 5.54
CA LEU A 89 5.15 3.18 5.24
C LEU A 89 6.55 3.48 4.68
N VAL A 90 7.58 2.74 5.09
CA VAL A 90 8.97 3.06 4.78
C VAL A 90 9.60 2.05 3.83
N ASN A 91 9.78 0.81 4.28
CA ASN A 91 10.57 -0.18 3.54
C ASN A 91 9.84 -0.65 2.28
N LYS A 92 8.55 -1.00 2.40
CA LYS A 92 7.75 -1.43 1.25
C LYS A 92 7.51 -0.28 0.28
N SER A 93 7.26 0.93 0.78
CA SER A 93 7.11 2.13 -0.06
C SER A 93 8.37 2.39 -0.92
N ALA A 94 9.56 2.33 -0.33
CA ALA A 94 10.81 2.49 -1.05
C ALA A 94 11.03 1.36 -2.08
N LEU A 95 10.76 0.11 -1.71
CA LEU A 95 10.87 -1.03 -2.61
C LEU A 95 9.90 -0.91 -3.79
N TYR A 96 8.62 -0.66 -3.53
CA TYR A 96 7.61 -0.58 -4.59
C TYR A 96 7.86 0.59 -5.54
N MET A 97 8.40 1.69 -5.03
CA MET A 97 8.89 2.80 -5.86
C MET A 97 10.01 2.35 -6.79
N GLN A 98 11.03 1.64 -6.28
CA GLN A 98 12.15 1.13 -7.07
C GLN A 98 11.71 0.11 -8.13
N LEU A 99 10.73 -0.72 -7.82
CA LEU A 99 10.14 -1.68 -8.76
C LEU A 99 9.29 -1.00 -9.85
N GLY A 100 8.91 0.26 -9.67
CA GLY A 100 8.11 1.01 -10.64
C GLY A 100 6.60 0.85 -10.47
N VAL A 101 6.12 0.42 -9.30
CA VAL A 101 4.69 0.37 -8.95
C VAL A 101 4.10 1.78 -9.06
N LYS A 102 3.04 1.95 -9.86
CA LYS A 102 2.52 3.28 -10.19
C LYS A 102 1.78 3.95 -9.05
N GLU A 103 1.01 3.19 -8.28
CA GLU A 103 0.31 3.71 -7.11
C GLU A 103 0.40 2.72 -5.95
N TYR A 104 0.59 3.25 -4.76
CA TYR A 104 0.70 2.48 -3.54
C TYR A 104 -0.23 3.07 -2.48
N PHE A 105 -1.08 2.23 -1.89
CA PHE A 105 -2.07 2.62 -0.90
C PHE A 105 -1.84 1.86 0.40
N ILE A 106 -1.82 2.61 1.52
CA ILE A 106 -1.69 2.07 2.87
C ILE A 106 -2.97 2.44 3.61
N PHE A 107 -3.70 1.43 4.05
CA PHE A 107 -4.96 1.58 4.75
C PHE A 107 -4.82 1.16 6.21
N ASP A 108 -5.11 2.07 7.13
CA ASP A 108 -5.20 1.84 8.57
C ASP A 108 -6.68 1.86 8.98
N PRO A 109 -7.32 0.70 9.13
CA PRO A 109 -8.76 0.63 9.36
C PRO A 109 -9.23 1.30 10.64
N TYR A 110 -8.36 1.38 11.63
CA TYR A 110 -8.70 1.88 12.97
C TYR A 110 -8.09 3.26 13.28
N GLY A 111 -7.24 3.79 12.38
CA GLY A 111 -6.56 5.08 12.60
C GLY A 111 -5.62 5.08 13.78
N GLU A 112 -5.06 3.91 14.11
CA GLU A 112 -4.18 3.75 15.27
C GLU A 112 -2.75 4.21 14.98
N PHE A 113 -2.32 4.14 13.73
CA PHE A 113 -0.93 4.33 13.31
C PHE A 113 -0.77 5.45 12.28
N LEU A 114 -1.79 5.68 11.46
CA LEU A 114 -1.80 6.73 10.46
C LEU A 114 -2.80 7.81 10.88
N GLN A 115 -2.37 9.08 10.85
CA GLN A 115 -3.27 10.21 11.14
C GLN A 115 -4.45 10.25 10.16
N ASN A 116 -4.22 9.80 8.92
CA ASN A 116 -5.26 9.58 7.92
C ASN A 116 -5.43 8.07 7.76
N TYR A 117 -6.63 7.58 7.89
CA TYR A 117 -6.97 6.16 7.70
C TYR A 117 -6.46 5.58 6.37
N LEU A 118 -6.17 6.40 5.39
CA LEU A 118 -5.72 6.01 4.07
C LEU A 118 -4.64 6.97 3.56
N ILE A 119 -3.50 6.41 3.19
CA ILE A 119 -2.43 7.10 2.47
C ILE A 119 -2.39 6.55 1.05
N GLY A 120 -2.32 7.42 0.05
CA GLY A 120 -2.05 7.07 -1.34
C GLY A 120 -0.78 7.75 -1.82
N LEU A 121 0.08 7.00 -2.48
CA LEU A 121 1.32 7.47 -3.08
C LEU A 121 1.28 7.19 -4.58
N ARG A 122 1.71 8.15 -5.39
CA ARG A 122 1.80 8.00 -6.85
C ARG A 122 3.23 8.19 -7.31
N LEU A 123 3.69 7.27 -8.13
CA LEU A 123 4.99 7.33 -8.76
C LEU A 123 5.02 8.43 -9.82
N VAL A 124 5.95 9.34 -9.68
CA VAL A 124 6.22 10.38 -10.66
C VAL A 124 7.70 10.34 -11.05
N GLU A 125 7.98 10.80 -12.26
CA GLU A 125 9.35 11.03 -12.69
C GLU A 125 9.64 12.52 -12.65
N LYS A 126 10.65 12.90 -11.88
CA LYS A 126 11.08 14.29 -11.76
C LYS A 126 12.60 14.38 -11.86
N ASN A 127 13.07 15.16 -12.83
CA ASN A 127 14.51 15.34 -13.08
C ASN A 127 15.25 14.00 -13.30
N GLY A 128 14.64 13.04 -13.98
CA GLY A 128 15.22 11.70 -14.24
C GLY A 128 15.28 10.79 -13.03
N ARG A 129 14.56 11.11 -11.95
CA ARG A 129 14.44 10.27 -10.75
C ARG A 129 12.99 9.95 -10.49
N GLN A 130 12.75 8.72 -10.06
CA GLN A 130 11.44 8.30 -9.60
C GLN A 130 11.26 8.68 -8.13
N GLU A 131 10.10 9.26 -7.83
CA GLU A 131 9.70 9.57 -6.46
C GLU A 131 8.20 9.30 -6.26
N TYR A 132 7.82 8.89 -5.05
CA TYR A 132 6.42 8.81 -4.66
C TYR A 132 5.96 10.17 -4.14
N LEU A 133 4.89 10.71 -4.74
CA LEU A 133 4.21 11.89 -4.22
C LEU A 133 2.86 11.49 -3.61
N PRO A 134 2.45 12.14 -2.51
CA PRO A 134 1.15 11.91 -1.91
C PRO A 134 0.00 12.19 -2.87
N ILE A 135 -0.99 11.32 -2.91
CA ILE A 135 -2.28 11.56 -3.56
C ILE A 135 -3.14 12.32 -2.57
N ASN A 136 -3.41 13.59 -2.86
CA ASN A 136 -4.22 14.41 -1.98
C ASN A 136 -5.71 14.05 -2.10
N PRO A 137 -6.44 13.93 -0.98
CA PRO A 137 -7.88 13.72 -1.02
C PRO A 137 -8.59 14.93 -1.62
N ASN A 138 -9.69 14.68 -2.31
CA ASN A 138 -10.59 15.73 -2.73
C ASN A 138 -11.41 16.29 -1.53
N LYS A 139 -12.31 17.25 -1.79
CA LYS A 139 -13.16 17.89 -0.75
C LYS A 139 -14.06 16.89 0.02
N SER A 140 -14.29 15.71 -0.53
CA SER A 140 -15.08 14.64 0.10
C SER A 140 -14.21 13.57 0.75
N GLY A 141 -12.90 13.80 0.90
CA GLY A 141 -11.98 12.84 1.50
C GLY A 141 -11.58 11.67 0.58
N VAL A 142 -11.95 11.70 -0.70
CA VAL A 142 -11.69 10.62 -1.66
C VAL A 142 -10.34 10.83 -2.32
N LEU A 143 -9.49 9.80 -2.30
CA LEU A 143 -8.25 9.73 -3.08
C LEU A 143 -8.57 9.20 -4.48
N ILE A 144 -8.13 9.92 -5.52
CA ILE A 144 -8.38 9.49 -6.90
C ILE A 144 -7.18 8.67 -7.41
N SER A 145 -7.41 7.39 -7.63
CA SER A 145 -6.48 6.50 -8.32
C SER A 145 -6.62 6.68 -9.84
N GLN A 146 -5.53 7.03 -10.49
CA GLN A 146 -5.46 7.10 -11.96
C GLN A 146 -5.36 5.70 -12.57
N GLU A 147 -4.62 4.82 -11.91
CA GLU A 147 -4.44 3.45 -12.38
C GLU A 147 -5.74 2.63 -12.34
N LEU A 148 -6.61 2.89 -11.38
CA LEU A 148 -7.90 2.21 -11.26
C LEU A 148 -9.02 2.95 -11.97
N ASN A 149 -8.81 4.21 -12.35
CA ASN A 149 -9.88 5.14 -12.73
C ASN A 149 -11.04 5.14 -11.71
N ALA A 150 -10.70 5.25 -10.45
CA ALA A 150 -11.64 5.15 -9.34
C ALA A 150 -11.20 6.00 -8.15
N GLY A 151 -12.16 6.37 -7.31
CA GLY A 151 -11.92 6.95 -6.01
C GLY A 151 -11.76 5.88 -4.93
N LEU A 152 -10.95 6.17 -3.93
CA LEU A 152 -10.76 5.35 -2.74
C LEU A 152 -11.14 6.18 -1.52
N LEU A 153 -12.01 5.64 -0.67
CA LEU A 153 -12.52 6.30 0.52
C LEU A 153 -12.43 5.35 1.73
N ALA A 154 -11.70 5.75 2.75
CA ALA A 154 -11.72 5.07 4.04
C ALA A 154 -12.97 5.49 4.80
N GLN A 155 -13.84 4.55 5.11
CA GLN A 155 -15.10 4.80 5.82
C GLN A 155 -15.55 3.56 6.60
N ASN A 156 -15.92 3.73 7.87
CA ASN A 156 -16.44 2.64 8.71
C ASN A 156 -15.52 1.42 8.74
N HIS A 157 -14.24 1.64 8.99
CA HIS A 157 -13.20 0.62 9.02
C HIS A 157 -13.03 -0.19 7.72
N LEU A 158 -13.57 0.32 6.60
CA LEU A 158 -13.47 -0.30 5.28
C LEU A 158 -12.86 0.67 4.28
N LEU A 159 -12.09 0.13 3.34
CA LEU A 159 -11.66 0.85 2.15
C LEU A 159 -12.69 0.64 1.04
N ARG A 160 -13.44 1.69 0.75
CA ARG A 160 -14.47 1.69 -0.28
C ARG A 160 -13.89 2.15 -1.61
N VAL A 161 -14.34 1.51 -2.67
CA VAL A 161 -14.02 1.91 -4.05
C VAL A 161 -15.21 2.64 -4.62
N VAL A 162 -14.96 3.87 -5.10
CA VAL A 162 -16.00 4.78 -5.60
C VAL A 162 -15.75 4.97 -7.09
N ARG A 163 -16.77 4.87 -7.92
CA ARG A 163 -16.64 5.18 -9.34
C ARG A 163 -16.29 6.66 -9.51
N HIS A 164 -15.28 6.93 -10.31
CA HIS A 164 -14.89 8.29 -10.65
C HIS A 164 -15.48 8.65 -12.01
N ASP A 165 -16.29 9.71 -12.04
CA ASP A 165 -16.76 10.30 -13.29
C ASP A 165 -15.85 11.47 -13.64
N GLU A 166 -14.96 11.24 -14.59
CA GLU A 166 -14.02 12.25 -15.07
C GLU A 166 -14.73 13.48 -15.68
N SER A 167 -15.92 13.29 -16.23
CA SER A 167 -16.66 14.37 -16.91
C SER A 167 -17.25 15.38 -15.93
N THR A 168 -17.60 14.96 -14.74
CA THR A 168 -18.23 15.81 -13.70
C THR A 168 -17.28 16.13 -12.54
N GLY A 169 -16.16 15.43 -12.43
CA GLY A 169 -15.24 15.51 -11.28
C GLY A 169 -15.90 15.06 -9.96
N LYS A 170 -17.07 14.45 -10.03
CA LYS A 170 -17.80 13.96 -8.86
C LYS A 170 -17.49 12.50 -8.62
N ALA A 171 -17.28 12.14 -7.36
CA ALA A 171 -17.29 10.75 -6.95
C ALA A 171 -18.71 10.20 -7.14
N GLY A 172 -18.82 9.09 -7.86
CA GLY A 172 -20.08 8.34 -7.95
C GLY A 172 -20.45 7.70 -6.61
N GLU A 173 -21.51 6.92 -6.61
CA GLU A 173 -21.86 6.15 -5.41
C GLU A 173 -20.74 5.20 -5.02
N ALA A 174 -20.44 5.13 -3.73
CA ALA A 174 -19.48 4.17 -3.19
C ALA A 174 -19.95 2.74 -3.54
N SER A 175 -19.00 1.86 -3.86
CA SER A 175 -19.33 0.45 -4.03
C SER A 175 -20.07 -0.03 -2.80
N GLN A 176 -21.27 -0.57 -3.00
CA GLN A 176 -22.02 -1.17 -1.91
C GLN A 176 -21.15 -2.29 -1.31
N PRO A 177 -21.08 -2.42 0.01
CA PRO A 177 -20.51 -3.61 0.63
C PRO A 177 -21.24 -4.83 0.06
N ILE A 178 -20.52 -5.91 -0.16
CA ILE A 178 -21.14 -7.11 -0.67
C ILE A 178 -22.10 -7.62 0.42
N PRO A 179 -23.40 -7.80 0.13
CA PRO A 179 -24.39 -8.12 1.17
C PRO A 179 -24.01 -9.32 2.04
N TRP A 180 -23.42 -10.36 1.45
CA TRP A 180 -22.99 -11.54 2.19
C TRP A 180 -21.81 -11.26 3.16
N ALA A 181 -21.02 -10.24 2.93
CA ALA A 181 -19.95 -9.86 3.86
C ALA A 181 -20.52 -9.23 5.14
N GLU A 182 -21.63 -8.52 5.04
CA GLU A 182 -22.34 -7.97 6.21
C GLU A 182 -23.09 -9.09 6.98
N GLU A 183 -23.76 -9.99 6.28
CA GLU A 183 -24.48 -11.12 6.89
C GLU A 183 -23.53 -12.16 7.50
N LEU A 184 -22.46 -12.53 6.78
CA LEU A 184 -21.55 -13.60 7.21
C LEU A 184 -20.69 -13.21 8.42
N TYR A 185 -20.40 -11.93 8.59
CA TYR A 185 -19.47 -11.45 9.62
C TYR A 185 -20.11 -10.54 10.68
N GLY A 186 -21.43 -10.41 10.69
CA GLY A 186 -22.17 -9.69 11.73
C GLY A 186 -21.81 -8.19 11.80
N LEU A 187 -21.49 -7.57 10.67
CA LEU A 187 -21.23 -6.17 10.56
C LEU A 187 -22.52 -5.35 10.59
N THR A 188 -23.16 -5.27 11.74
CA THR A 188 -24.10 -4.18 12.01
C THR A 188 -23.25 -2.94 12.26
N LEU A 189 -23.10 -2.12 11.25
CA LEU A 189 -22.51 -0.79 11.39
C LEU A 189 -23.48 0.06 12.22
N SER A 190 -23.18 0.21 13.50
CA SER A 190 -23.85 1.22 14.33
C SER A 190 -23.46 2.60 13.80
N GLY A 191 -24.48 3.41 13.49
CA GLY A 191 -24.40 4.64 12.70
C GLY A 191 -23.79 5.86 13.39
N GLU A 192 -22.72 5.79 14.16
CA GLU A 192 -22.21 6.94 14.94
C GLU A 192 -20.72 7.24 14.83
N GLU A 193 -20.01 6.79 13.79
CA GLU A 193 -18.63 7.26 13.59
C GLU A 193 -18.43 7.92 12.22
N GLN A 194 -19.08 9.06 12.04
CA GLN A 194 -18.77 10.02 10.98
C GLN A 194 -17.74 11.01 11.52
N ALA A 195 -16.47 10.71 11.39
CA ALA A 195 -15.43 11.74 11.45
C ALA A 195 -14.41 11.46 10.34
N VAL A 196 -14.76 11.85 9.13
CA VAL A 196 -13.76 12.07 8.09
C VAL A 196 -13.04 13.35 8.46
N VAL A 197 -11.96 13.26 9.19
CA VAL A 197 -11.04 14.39 9.35
C VAL A 197 -10.29 14.52 8.03
N ALA A 198 -10.74 15.44 7.19
CA ALA A 198 -10.00 15.90 6.03
C ALA A 198 -8.74 16.64 6.53
N LEU A 199 -7.67 15.94 6.80
CA LEU A 199 -6.38 16.56 7.01
C LEU A 199 -5.80 16.94 5.66
N ASN A 200 -5.37 18.19 5.54
CA ASN A 200 -4.74 18.75 4.36
C ASN A 200 -3.54 17.88 3.97
N GLY A 201 -3.32 17.66 2.66
CA GLY A 201 -2.25 16.82 2.12
C GLY A 201 -0.83 17.14 2.60
N ASN A 202 -0.63 18.30 3.23
CA ASN A 202 0.61 18.69 3.89
C ASN A 202 0.95 17.79 5.08
N GLY A 203 -0.02 17.33 5.86
CA GLY A 203 0.25 16.49 7.03
C GLY A 203 0.83 15.10 6.67
N VAL A 204 0.38 14.51 5.57
CA VAL A 204 0.93 13.24 5.08
C VAL A 204 2.34 13.42 4.56
N HIS A 205 2.60 14.52 3.84
CA HIS A 205 3.94 14.82 3.34
C HIS A 205 4.93 15.08 4.50
N GLU A 206 4.52 15.85 5.49
CA GLU A 206 5.34 16.13 6.68
C GLU A 206 5.63 14.84 7.47
N GLU A 207 4.67 13.96 7.64
CA GLU A 207 4.85 12.68 8.34
C GLU A 207 5.78 11.76 7.54
N LEU A 208 5.59 11.65 6.22
CA LEU A 208 6.46 10.86 5.35
C LEU A 208 7.90 11.39 5.39
N VAL A 209 8.09 12.70 5.31
CA VAL A 209 9.40 13.35 5.41
C VAL A 209 10.02 13.10 6.79
N ARG A 210 9.24 13.20 7.86
CA ARG A 210 9.71 12.93 9.23
C ARG A 210 10.17 11.49 9.40
N VAL A 211 9.38 10.52 8.94
CA VAL A 211 9.69 9.09 9.02
C VAL A 211 10.91 8.75 8.15
N GLN A 212 11.00 9.30 6.95
CA GLN A 212 12.18 9.13 6.10
C GLN A 212 13.44 9.72 6.73
N ALA A 213 13.35 10.89 7.37
CA ALA A 213 14.48 11.48 8.09
C ALA A 213 14.91 10.63 9.29
N GLN A 214 13.95 10.06 10.02
CA GLN A 214 14.24 9.14 11.14
C GLN A 214 14.92 7.85 10.65
N LEU A 215 14.47 7.30 9.50
CA LEU A 215 15.10 6.13 8.90
C LEU A 215 16.55 6.42 8.52
N GLN A 216 16.79 7.51 7.79
CA GLN A 216 18.15 7.91 7.40
C GLN A 216 19.07 8.11 8.61
N ALA A 217 18.55 8.71 9.70
CA ALA A 217 19.30 8.87 10.93
C ALA A 217 19.62 7.52 11.60
N THR A 218 18.70 6.56 11.53
CA THR A 218 18.88 5.21 12.09
C THR A 218 19.89 4.42 11.26
N GLU A 219 19.81 4.48 9.94
CA GLU A 219 20.78 3.85 9.03
C GLU A 219 22.20 4.42 9.22
N ALA A 220 22.31 5.75 9.40
CA ALA A 220 23.59 6.37 9.67
C ALA A 220 24.19 5.90 11.01
N ARG A 221 23.36 5.74 12.05
CA ARG A 221 23.79 5.18 13.35
C ARG A 221 24.22 3.71 13.22
N LEU A 222 23.49 2.93 12.43
CA LEU A 222 23.83 1.52 12.18
C LEU A 222 25.19 1.43 11.49
N ARG A 223 25.42 2.16 10.41
CA ARG A 223 26.73 2.21 9.73
C ARG A 223 27.87 2.59 10.67
N GLN A 224 27.65 3.62 11.51
CA GLN A 224 28.64 4.00 12.52
C GLN A 224 28.92 2.89 13.55
N ALA A 225 27.88 2.13 13.92
CA ALA A 225 28.05 1.00 14.83
C ALA A 225 28.84 -0.14 14.17
N GLU A 226 28.52 -0.45 12.91
CA GLU A 226 29.25 -1.45 12.09
C GLU A 226 30.73 -1.08 11.91
N GLU A 227 31.02 0.19 11.60
CA GLU A 227 32.40 0.69 11.52
C GLU A 227 33.16 0.54 12.84
N ARG A 228 32.51 0.83 13.97
CA ARG A 228 33.11 0.64 15.31
C ARG A 228 33.39 -0.83 15.60
N VAL A 229 32.46 -1.73 15.27
CA VAL A 229 32.66 -3.17 15.41
C VAL A 229 33.87 -3.61 14.59
N HIS A 230 33.95 -3.18 13.33
CA HIS A 230 35.06 -3.52 12.45
C HIS A 230 36.41 -2.98 12.98
N GLN A 231 36.45 -1.75 13.50
CA GLN A 231 37.64 -1.19 14.15
C GLN A 231 38.08 -1.99 15.38
N VAL A 232 37.14 -2.43 16.20
CA VAL A 232 37.42 -3.28 17.38
C VAL A 232 37.97 -4.64 16.98
N GLU A 233 37.36 -5.28 15.96
CA GLU A 233 37.85 -6.55 15.43
C GLU A 233 39.25 -6.44 14.84
N ASP A 234 39.55 -5.37 14.10
CA ASP A 234 40.87 -5.12 13.53
C ASP A 234 41.92 -4.85 14.62
N HIS A 235 41.52 -4.13 15.66
CA HIS A 235 42.41 -3.90 16.81
C HIS A 235 42.69 -5.17 17.60
N ALA A 236 41.69 -6.02 17.78
CA ALA A 236 41.82 -7.32 18.42
C ALA A 236 42.75 -8.26 17.62
N LYS A 237 42.65 -8.27 16.29
CA LYS A 237 43.52 -9.06 15.40
C LYS A 237 44.98 -8.60 15.45
N ARG A 238 45.23 -7.28 15.62
CA ARG A 238 46.62 -6.74 15.71
C ARG A 238 47.29 -6.97 17.05
N ASN A 239 46.51 -7.08 18.13
CA ASN A 239 47.01 -7.26 19.49
C ASN A 239 47.06 -8.73 19.93
N GLY A 240 46.59 -9.65 19.10
CA GLY A 240 46.60 -11.10 19.35
C GLY A 240 47.72 -11.89 18.64
N GLN A 241 48.76 -11.20 18.10
CA GLN A 241 49.97 -11.78 17.53
C GLN A 241 51.18 -11.60 18.44
#